data_ca304d227a8404f7768953c80c3f941e
#
_entry.id   ca304d227a8404f7768953c80c3f941e
#
_cell.length_a   1.000
_cell.length_b   1.000
_cell.length_c   1.000
_cell.angle_alpha   90.00
_cell.angle_beta   90.00
_cell.angle_gamma   90.00
#
_symmetry.space_group_name_H-M   'P 1'
#
loop_
_entity.id
_entity.type
_entity.pdbx_description
1 polymer ?
#
loop_
_entity_poly.entity_id
_entity_poly.type
_entity_poly.pdbx_seq_one_letter_code
_entity_poly.pdbx_strand_id
1 'polypeptide(L)'
;MWSPIRVKPLKSLSSRLAGKSMIIESIELKNYRNYKELHMEFNQGTNILYGDNAQGKTNILEAVYVCCTSKSHKSAKDRDIIRFNQDESHIKLQIRKNNVPYRIDMHLKKNKPKGIAINGVPIRKASELFGIANVVFFSPEDLNIIKNGPSERRRFIDMELCQLNKLYVHSLVQYNKVLLQRNKLLK
;
A
#
# COMPACT_ATOMS: atom_id res chain seq x y z
N MET A 1 26.07 -10.19 10.34
CA MET A 1 25.26 -11.28 9.74
C MET A 1 23.79 -10.88 9.92
N TRP A 2 23.06 -10.64 8.83
CA TRP A 2 21.66 -10.17 8.93
C TRP A 2 20.77 -11.37 9.25
N SER A 3 20.13 -11.35 10.42
CA SER A 3 19.14 -12.36 10.75
C SER A 3 17.89 -12.14 9.86
N PRO A 4 17.40 -13.18 9.18
CA PRO A 4 16.23 -13.02 8.32
C PRO A 4 14.99 -12.67 9.16
N ILE A 5 14.14 -11.79 8.62
CA ILE A 5 12.83 -11.52 9.20
C ILE A 5 12.02 -12.83 9.15
N ARG A 6 11.42 -13.20 10.26
CA ARG A 6 10.63 -14.40 10.38
C ARG A 6 9.15 -14.06 10.49
N VAL A 7 8.31 -14.88 9.86
CA VAL A 7 6.85 -14.83 9.98
C VAL A 7 6.41 -15.97 10.87
N LYS A 8 5.66 -15.69 11.90
CA LYS A 8 5.04 -16.71 12.77
C LYS A 8 3.53 -16.61 12.66
N PRO A 9 2.84 -17.70 12.24
CA PRO A 9 1.38 -17.73 12.28
C PRO A 9 0.91 -17.81 13.74
N LEU A 10 -0.07 -16.99 14.10
CA LEU A 10 -0.85 -17.20 15.32
C LEU A 10 -1.99 -18.18 14.99
N LYS A 11 -2.16 -19.21 15.80
CA LYS A 11 -3.31 -20.12 15.68
C LYS A 11 -4.58 -19.27 15.79
N SER A 12 -5.38 -19.25 14.73
CA SER A 12 -6.54 -18.36 14.62
C SER A 12 -7.68 -18.78 15.57
N LEU A 13 -8.24 -17.79 16.24
CA LEU A 13 -9.54 -17.88 16.94
C LEU A 13 -10.72 -17.60 15.99
N SER A 14 -10.59 -17.73 14.68
CA SER A 14 -11.59 -17.26 13.73
C SER A 14 -12.21 -18.34 12.87
N SER A 15 -13.17 -19.07 13.43
CA SER A 15 -14.13 -19.87 12.63
C SER A 15 -15.47 -19.14 12.36
N ARG A 16 -15.56 -17.80 12.50
CA ARG A 16 -16.86 -17.08 12.47
C ARG A 16 -17.01 -15.92 11.51
N LEU A 17 -16.16 -15.75 10.50
CA LEU A 17 -16.39 -14.73 9.46
C LEU A 17 -16.52 -15.40 8.09
N ALA A 18 -17.60 -16.12 7.88
CA ALA A 18 -18.06 -16.56 6.56
C ALA A 18 -18.70 -15.38 5.81
N GLY A 19 -17.94 -14.30 5.56
CA GLY A 19 -18.38 -13.17 4.77
C GLY A 19 -17.17 -12.43 4.22
N LYS A 20 -17.07 -12.32 2.90
CA LYS A 20 -16.10 -11.53 2.14
C LYS A 20 -14.67 -11.52 2.73
N SER A 21 -14.02 -12.67 2.72
CA SER A 21 -12.64 -12.80 3.21
C SER A 21 -11.64 -12.24 2.18
N MET A 22 -10.71 -11.43 2.64
CA MET A 22 -9.54 -11.03 1.87
C MET A 22 -8.29 -11.44 2.65
N ILE A 23 -7.39 -12.14 1.98
CA ILE A 23 -6.11 -12.57 2.55
C ILE A 23 -4.97 -12.16 1.63
N ILE A 24 -3.85 -11.82 2.23
CA ILE A 24 -2.58 -11.65 1.52
C ILE A 24 -1.93 -13.03 1.47
N GLU A 25 -1.56 -13.48 0.27
CA GLU A 25 -0.90 -14.76 0.06
C GLU A 25 0.61 -14.63 0.06
N SER A 26 1.13 -13.67 -0.71
CA SER A 26 2.57 -13.43 -0.77
C SER A 26 2.92 -12.00 -1.18
N ILE A 27 4.15 -11.60 -0.86
CA ILE A 27 4.76 -10.37 -1.36
C ILE A 27 6.17 -10.66 -1.87
N GLU A 28 6.49 -10.08 -3.02
CA GLU A 28 7.83 -10.06 -3.57
C GLU A 28 8.29 -8.61 -3.72
N LEU A 29 9.49 -8.32 -3.25
CA LEU A 29 10.12 -7.02 -3.32
C LEU A 29 11.45 -7.13 -4.04
N LYS A 30 11.73 -6.19 -4.95
CA LYS A 30 13.05 -6.05 -5.59
C LYS A 30 13.47 -4.60 -5.55
N ASN A 31 14.67 -4.34 -5.03
CA ASN A 31 15.24 -3.00 -4.84
C ASN A 31 14.29 -2.04 -4.10
N TYR A 32 13.65 -2.52 -3.06
CA TYR A 32 12.67 -1.77 -2.28
C TYR A 32 13.24 -1.39 -0.92
N ARG A 33 13.36 -0.10 -0.61
CA ARG A 33 13.93 0.39 0.66
C ARG A 33 15.30 -0.26 0.95
N ASN A 34 15.39 -1.05 2.01
CA ASN A 34 16.60 -1.79 2.41
C ASN A 34 16.72 -3.17 1.74
N TYR A 35 15.66 -3.66 1.06
CA TYR A 35 15.66 -4.97 0.43
C TYR A 35 16.25 -4.92 -0.98
N LYS A 36 17.24 -5.77 -1.24
CA LYS A 36 17.67 -6.09 -2.59
C LYS A 36 16.63 -7.00 -3.24
N GLU A 37 16.32 -8.10 -2.56
CA GLU A 37 15.26 -9.03 -2.91
C GLU A 37 14.62 -9.55 -1.62
N LEU A 38 13.31 -9.76 -1.65
CA LEU A 38 12.54 -10.42 -0.61
C LEU A 38 11.40 -11.18 -1.28
N HIS A 39 11.21 -12.43 -0.89
CA HIS A 39 9.99 -13.19 -1.11
C HIS A 39 9.45 -13.64 0.24
N MET A 40 8.18 -13.43 0.48
CA MET A 40 7.53 -13.78 1.74
C MET A 40 6.11 -14.27 1.49
N GLU A 41 5.79 -15.42 2.06
CA GLU A 41 4.43 -15.97 2.08
C GLU A 41 3.78 -15.70 3.43
N PHE A 42 2.46 -15.52 3.39
CA PHE A 42 1.65 -15.26 4.58
C PHE A 42 0.66 -16.40 4.80
N ASN A 43 0.42 -16.69 6.07
CA ASN A 43 -0.63 -17.63 6.46
C ASN A 43 -1.98 -16.92 6.53
N GLN A 44 -3.05 -17.68 6.43
CA GLN A 44 -4.39 -17.18 6.72
C GLN A 44 -4.48 -16.74 8.19
N GLY A 45 -5.09 -15.59 8.43
CA GLY A 45 -5.24 -15.03 9.77
C GLY A 45 -4.09 -14.11 10.16
N THR A 46 -3.64 -14.18 11.41
CA THR A 46 -2.64 -13.26 11.97
C THR A 46 -1.22 -13.72 11.66
N ASN A 47 -0.42 -12.81 11.08
CA ASN A 47 1.00 -12.99 10.83
C ASN A 47 1.79 -12.01 11.69
N ILE A 48 2.80 -12.51 12.41
CA ILE A 48 3.70 -11.69 13.22
C ILE A 48 5.04 -11.58 12.52
N LEU A 49 5.43 -10.35 12.17
CA LEU A 49 6.76 -10.05 11.69
C LEU A 49 7.67 -9.69 12.88
N TYR A 50 8.68 -10.49 13.14
CA TYR A 50 9.61 -10.26 14.25
C TYR A 50 11.08 -10.33 13.79
N GLY A 51 11.96 -9.74 14.55
CA GLY A 51 13.38 -9.59 14.28
C GLY A 51 13.89 -8.28 14.89
N ASP A 52 15.18 -7.98 14.73
CA ASP A 52 15.82 -6.80 15.28
C ASP A 52 15.26 -5.49 14.68
N ASN A 53 15.53 -4.38 15.34
CA ASN A 53 15.18 -3.07 14.83
C ASN A 53 15.95 -2.75 13.55
N ALA A 54 15.37 -1.88 12.72
CA ALA A 54 15.92 -1.47 11.43
C ALA A 54 16.05 -2.57 10.35
N GLN A 55 15.59 -3.80 10.58
CA GLN A 55 15.60 -4.87 9.55
C GLN A 55 14.58 -4.68 8.44
N GLY A 56 13.66 -3.72 8.57
CA GLY A 56 12.71 -3.39 7.51
C GLY A 56 11.30 -4.00 7.69
N LYS A 57 10.93 -4.52 8.87
CA LYS A 57 9.59 -5.04 9.13
C LYS A 57 8.48 -4.09 8.69
N THR A 58 8.60 -2.82 9.06
CA THR A 58 7.65 -1.78 8.66
C THR A 58 7.68 -1.50 7.15
N ASN A 59 8.81 -1.75 6.47
CA ASN A 59 8.91 -1.56 5.02
C ASN A 59 8.11 -2.63 4.26
N ILE A 60 7.95 -3.84 4.82
CA ILE A 60 7.07 -4.87 4.25
C ILE A 60 5.60 -4.42 4.34
N LEU A 61 5.18 -3.93 5.51
CA LEU A 61 3.83 -3.39 5.70
C LEU A 61 3.57 -2.18 4.80
N GLU A 62 4.57 -1.28 4.66
CA GLU A 62 4.51 -0.16 3.73
C GLU A 62 4.32 -0.65 2.28
N ALA A 63 5.02 -1.70 1.86
CA ALA A 63 4.89 -2.24 0.51
C ALA A 63 3.48 -2.79 0.23
N VAL A 64 2.88 -3.49 1.19
CA VAL A 64 1.47 -3.91 1.12
C VAL A 64 0.55 -2.70 0.97
N TYR A 65 0.73 -1.68 1.82
CA TYR A 65 -0.07 -0.46 1.78
C TYR A 65 0.06 0.26 0.43
N VAL A 66 1.28 0.38 -0.10
CA VAL A 66 1.54 0.98 -1.43
C VAL A 66 0.80 0.22 -2.53
N CYS A 67 0.79 -1.11 -2.50
CA CYS A 67 0.05 -1.92 -3.46
C CYS A 67 -1.47 -1.71 -3.40
N CYS A 68 -2.02 -1.41 -2.23
CA CYS A 68 -3.46 -1.20 -2.06
C CYS A 68 -3.89 0.24 -2.38
N THR A 69 -3.05 1.24 -2.07
CA THR A 69 -3.40 2.67 -2.13
C THR A 69 -2.64 3.45 -3.19
N SER A 70 -1.63 2.85 -3.83
CA SER A 70 -0.71 3.50 -4.76
C SER A 70 0.16 4.61 -4.14
N LYS A 71 0.17 4.78 -2.83
CA LYS A 71 0.97 5.81 -2.13
C LYS A 71 1.60 5.24 -0.88
N SER A 72 2.82 5.70 -0.56
CA SER A 72 3.42 5.43 0.74
C SER A 72 2.79 6.33 1.82
N HIS A 73 2.65 5.78 3.02
CA HIS A 73 2.27 6.56 4.21
C HIS A 73 3.45 7.38 4.75
N LYS A 74 4.70 6.94 4.50
CA LYS A 74 5.93 7.59 4.98
C LYS A 74 6.51 8.60 4.01
N SER A 75 6.39 8.36 2.71
CA SER A 75 7.13 9.11 1.69
C SER A 75 6.20 9.82 0.74
N ALA A 76 6.47 11.10 0.49
CA ALA A 76 5.72 11.90 -0.46
C ALA A 76 6.04 11.54 -1.93
N LYS A 77 7.23 10.99 -2.18
CA LYS A 77 7.74 10.71 -3.54
C LYS A 77 8.06 9.23 -3.71
N ASP A 78 7.65 8.66 -4.82
CA ASP A 78 7.90 7.26 -5.17
C ASP A 78 9.40 6.92 -5.24
N ARG A 79 10.25 7.88 -5.61
CA ARG A 79 11.70 7.69 -5.64
C ARG A 79 12.32 7.35 -4.29
N ASP A 80 11.70 7.80 -3.20
CA ASP A 80 12.21 7.59 -1.84
C ASP A 80 11.98 6.15 -1.35
N ILE A 81 11.15 5.38 -2.07
CA ILE A 81 10.88 3.97 -1.81
C ILE A 81 11.91 3.07 -2.50
N ILE A 82 12.51 3.55 -3.60
CA ILE A 82 13.52 2.81 -4.34
C ILE A 82 14.77 2.68 -3.47
N ARG A 83 15.38 1.49 -3.50
CA ARG A 83 16.61 1.22 -2.74
C ARG A 83 17.72 2.19 -3.12
N PHE A 84 18.53 2.58 -2.14
CA PHE A 84 19.66 3.47 -2.36
C PHE A 84 20.57 2.93 -3.48
N ASN A 85 21.07 3.82 -4.34
CA ASN A 85 21.88 3.50 -5.53
C ASN A 85 21.20 2.61 -6.58
N GLN A 86 19.86 2.51 -6.57
CA GLN A 86 19.09 1.84 -7.61
C GLN A 86 18.18 2.83 -8.32
N ASP A 87 17.84 2.55 -9.58
CA ASP A 87 17.01 3.43 -10.40
C ASP A 87 15.57 2.94 -10.52
N GLU A 88 15.32 1.69 -10.13
CA GLU A 88 14.01 1.10 -10.18
C GLU A 88 13.77 0.10 -9.04
N SER A 89 12.50 -0.09 -8.72
CA SER A 89 12.02 -1.04 -7.72
C SER A 89 10.77 -1.74 -8.23
N HIS A 90 10.61 -3.01 -7.86
CA HIS A 90 9.43 -3.80 -8.18
C HIS A 90 8.79 -4.33 -6.90
N ILE A 91 7.46 -4.29 -6.87
CA ILE A 91 6.65 -4.89 -5.83
C ILE A 91 5.63 -5.79 -6.53
N LYS A 92 5.50 -7.03 -6.08
CA LYS A 92 4.43 -7.92 -6.49
C LYS A 92 3.69 -8.38 -5.25
N LEU A 93 2.40 -8.16 -5.19
CA LEU A 93 1.51 -8.56 -4.11
C LEU A 93 0.48 -9.54 -4.64
N GLN A 94 0.37 -10.71 -4.01
CA GLN A 94 -0.67 -11.69 -4.29
C GLN A 94 -1.69 -11.67 -3.16
N ILE A 95 -2.94 -11.51 -3.51
CA ILE A 95 -4.06 -11.51 -2.58
C ILE A 95 -5.17 -12.42 -3.10
N ARG A 96 -5.98 -12.93 -2.20
CA ARG A 96 -7.21 -13.63 -2.52
C ARG A 96 -8.39 -12.93 -1.88
N LYS A 97 -9.38 -12.55 -2.69
CA LYS A 97 -10.59 -11.87 -2.24
C LYS A 97 -11.80 -12.67 -2.70
N ASN A 98 -12.63 -13.13 -1.76
CA ASN A 98 -13.78 -13.98 -2.05
C ASN A 98 -13.41 -15.20 -2.93
N ASN A 99 -12.32 -15.87 -2.63
CA ASN A 99 -11.73 -16.99 -3.38
C ASN A 99 -11.21 -16.64 -4.80
N VAL A 100 -11.24 -15.39 -5.20
CA VAL A 100 -10.66 -14.93 -6.48
C VAL A 100 -9.24 -14.44 -6.24
N PRO A 101 -8.23 -14.99 -6.94
CA PRO A 101 -6.85 -14.50 -6.83
C PRO A 101 -6.68 -13.20 -7.60
N TYR A 102 -5.93 -12.26 -7.01
CA TYR A 102 -5.48 -11.04 -7.63
C TYR A 102 -3.99 -10.89 -7.45
N ARG A 103 -3.30 -10.49 -8.53
CA ARG A 103 -1.89 -10.11 -8.50
C ARG A 103 -1.80 -8.63 -8.83
N ILE A 104 -1.15 -7.87 -7.96
CA ILE A 104 -0.85 -6.47 -8.16
C ILE A 104 0.66 -6.34 -8.36
N ASP A 105 1.07 -5.88 -9.53
CA ASP A 105 2.47 -5.61 -9.88
C ASP A 105 2.68 -4.10 -9.91
N MET A 106 3.71 -3.59 -9.21
CA MET A 106 4.13 -2.20 -9.28
C MET A 106 5.57 -2.09 -9.71
N HIS A 107 5.80 -1.22 -10.66
CA HIS A 107 7.13 -0.86 -11.13
C HIS A 107 7.37 0.62 -10.88
N LEU A 108 8.29 0.92 -9.98
CA LEU A 108 8.70 2.27 -9.62
C LEU A 108 10.01 2.60 -10.31
N LYS A 109 10.09 3.76 -10.95
CA LYS A 109 11.32 4.28 -11.59
C LYS A 109 11.59 5.70 -11.11
N LYS A 110 12.88 6.02 -10.93
CA LYS A 110 13.29 7.42 -10.77
C LYS A 110 12.88 8.22 -12.00
N ASN A 111 12.33 9.41 -11.80
CA ASN A 111 12.01 10.37 -12.86
C ASN A 111 11.00 9.88 -13.93
N LYS A 112 10.27 8.80 -13.67
CA LYS A 112 9.19 8.32 -14.55
C LYS A 112 7.94 8.02 -13.72
N PRO A 113 6.74 8.11 -14.32
CA PRO A 113 5.52 7.63 -13.71
C PRO A 113 5.66 6.13 -13.38
N LYS A 114 5.09 5.72 -12.25
CA LYS A 114 5.04 4.30 -11.88
C LYS A 114 4.14 3.51 -12.83
N GLY A 115 4.55 2.30 -13.17
CA GLY A 115 3.73 1.31 -13.83
C GLY A 115 2.96 0.48 -12.80
N ILE A 116 1.68 0.21 -13.08
CA ILE A 116 0.85 -0.65 -12.23
C ILE A 116 0.12 -1.63 -13.15
N ALA A 117 0.09 -2.90 -12.78
CA ALA A 117 -0.68 -3.91 -13.48
C ALA A 117 -1.49 -4.76 -12.48
N ILE A 118 -2.66 -5.21 -12.91
CA ILE A 118 -3.54 -6.10 -12.15
C ILE A 118 -3.71 -7.37 -12.98
N ASN A 119 -3.32 -8.51 -12.43
CA ASN A 119 -3.31 -9.80 -13.14
C ASN A 119 -2.56 -9.75 -14.49
N GLY A 120 -1.48 -8.96 -14.55
CA GLY A 120 -0.68 -8.77 -15.75
C GLY A 120 -1.23 -7.73 -16.73
N VAL A 121 -2.42 -7.17 -16.49
CA VAL A 121 -3.03 -6.13 -17.33
C VAL A 121 -2.63 -4.75 -16.79
N PRO A 122 -1.89 -3.92 -17.56
CA PRO A 122 -1.54 -2.57 -17.13
C PRO A 122 -2.78 -1.69 -16.93
N ILE A 123 -2.81 -0.95 -15.84
CA ILE A 123 -3.86 0.05 -15.58
C ILE A 123 -3.33 1.45 -15.88
N ARG A 124 -4.23 2.32 -16.33
CA ARG A 124 -3.89 3.71 -16.70
C ARG A 124 -3.99 4.68 -15.51
N LYS A 125 -4.88 4.38 -14.59
CA LYS A 125 -5.16 5.25 -13.43
C LYS A 125 -4.98 4.47 -12.13
N ALA A 126 -4.21 5.01 -11.20
CA ALA A 126 -4.04 4.43 -9.87
C ALA A 126 -5.38 4.24 -9.12
N SER A 127 -6.41 5.02 -9.49
CA SER A 127 -7.75 4.87 -8.93
C SER A 127 -8.41 3.52 -9.22
N GLU A 128 -7.91 2.76 -10.22
CA GLU A 128 -8.41 1.43 -10.56
C GLU A 128 -8.00 0.37 -9.52
N LEU A 129 -6.97 0.65 -8.70
CA LEU A 129 -6.57 -0.20 -7.57
C LEU A 129 -7.62 -0.23 -6.46
N PHE A 130 -8.31 0.91 -6.24
CA PHE A 130 -9.27 1.00 -5.15
C PHE A 130 -10.44 0.02 -5.31
N GLY A 131 -10.74 -0.67 -4.22
CA GLY A 131 -11.76 -1.71 -4.17
C GLY A 131 -11.29 -3.11 -4.57
N ILE A 132 -10.03 -3.28 -5.04
CA ILE A 132 -9.40 -4.60 -5.19
C ILE A 132 -8.99 -5.12 -3.82
N ALA A 133 -8.18 -4.36 -3.10
CA ALA A 133 -7.80 -4.64 -1.74
C ALA A 133 -8.10 -3.43 -0.86
N ASN A 134 -8.72 -3.69 0.29
CA ASN A 134 -8.93 -2.68 1.31
C ASN A 134 -7.94 -2.96 2.43
N VAL A 135 -7.22 -1.93 2.87
CA VAL A 135 -6.20 -2.04 3.90
C VAL A 135 -6.41 -0.97 4.96
N VAL A 136 -6.41 -1.37 6.19
CA VAL A 136 -6.27 -0.46 7.33
C VAL A 136 -4.85 -0.60 7.84
N PHE A 137 -4.10 0.48 7.77
CA PHE A 137 -2.73 0.54 8.25
C PHE A 137 -2.69 1.42 9.50
N PHE A 138 -2.03 0.94 10.53
CA PHE A 138 -1.79 1.71 11.75
C PHE A 138 -0.30 1.74 12.07
N SER A 139 0.22 2.92 12.32
CA SER A 139 1.60 3.16 12.73
C SER A 139 1.65 4.20 13.87
N PRO A 140 2.75 4.28 14.62
CA PRO A 140 2.91 5.32 15.63
C PRO A 140 2.77 6.74 15.07
N GLU A 141 3.11 6.95 13.80
CA GLU A 141 2.99 8.23 13.10
C GLU A 141 1.52 8.65 12.91
N ASP A 142 0.57 7.72 12.94
CA ASP A 142 -0.87 8.02 12.78
C ASP A 142 -1.43 8.78 13.99
N LEU A 143 -0.73 8.80 15.13
CA LEU A 143 -1.02 9.70 16.23
C LEU A 143 -0.94 11.18 15.82
N ASN A 144 -0.26 11.49 14.73
CA ASN A 144 -0.23 12.82 14.13
C ASN A 144 -1.61 13.28 13.61
N ILE A 145 -2.54 12.37 13.34
CA ILE A 145 -3.94 12.69 13.01
C ILE A 145 -4.57 13.52 14.14
N ILE A 146 -4.20 13.24 15.39
CA ILE A 146 -4.67 13.98 16.56
C ILE A 146 -3.86 15.27 16.75
N LYS A 147 -2.54 15.19 16.60
CA LYS A 147 -1.61 16.31 16.88
C LYS A 147 -1.60 17.35 15.76
N ASN A 148 -1.71 16.92 14.51
CA ASN A 148 -1.63 17.78 13.35
C ASN A 148 -3.01 18.40 13.00
N GLY A 149 -2.97 19.39 12.11
CA GLY A 149 -4.14 20.15 11.71
C GLY A 149 -5.21 19.34 10.93
N PRO A 150 -6.33 20.00 10.58
CA PRO A 150 -7.47 19.37 9.91
C PRO A 150 -7.16 18.75 8.54
N SER A 151 -6.06 19.15 7.88
CA SER A 151 -5.62 18.60 6.59
C SER A 151 -5.29 17.12 6.65
N GLU A 152 -4.59 16.68 7.70
CA GLU A 152 -4.23 15.27 7.87
C GLU A 152 -5.48 14.42 8.14
N ARG A 153 -6.40 14.92 8.97
CA ARG A 153 -7.68 14.23 9.22
C ARG A 153 -8.51 14.06 7.95
N ARG A 154 -8.62 15.12 7.13
CA ARG A 154 -9.33 15.02 5.83
C ARG A 154 -8.66 14.02 4.91
N ARG A 155 -7.33 14.07 4.79
CA ARG A 155 -6.57 13.14 3.96
C ARG A 155 -6.77 11.68 4.38
N PHE A 156 -6.80 11.41 5.69
CA PHE A 156 -7.07 10.08 6.21
C PHE A 156 -8.48 9.62 5.84
N ILE A 157 -9.51 10.43 6.11
CA ILE A 157 -10.90 10.11 5.77
C ILE A 157 -11.07 9.92 4.27
N ASP A 158 -10.49 10.79 3.44
CA ASP A 158 -10.53 10.67 1.98
C ASP A 158 -9.93 9.33 1.52
N MET A 159 -8.82 8.89 2.11
CA MET A 159 -8.18 7.63 1.76
C MET A 159 -9.06 6.43 2.11
N GLU A 160 -9.67 6.43 3.29
CA GLU A 160 -10.59 5.36 3.71
C GLU A 160 -11.84 5.30 2.82
N LEU A 161 -12.45 6.44 2.54
CA LEU A 161 -13.62 6.52 1.67
C LEU A 161 -13.30 6.11 0.22
N CYS A 162 -12.12 6.44 -0.29
CA CYS A 162 -11.65 6.00 -1.60
C CYS A 162 -11.56 4.47 -1.71
N GLN A 163 -11.17 3.78 -0.65
CA GLN A 163 -11.11 2.32 -0.64
C GLN A 163 -12.51 1.69 -0.68
N LEU A 164 -13.50 2.34 -0.09
CA LEU A 164 -14.86 1.83 0.05
C LEU A 164 -15.74 2.13 -1.17
N ASN A 165 -15.52 3.27 -1.83
CA ASN A 165 -16.43 3.75 -2.86
C ASN A 165 -15.68 4.36 -4.07
N LYS A 166 -15.82 3.71 -5.24
CA LYS A 166 -15.20 4.18 -6.50
C LYS A 166 -15.79 5.51 -6.98
N LEU A 167 -17.06 5.81 -6.71
CA LEU A 167 -17.65 7.10 -7.06
C LEU A 167 -17.04 8.23 -6.25
N TYR A 168 -16.73 7.97 -4.97
CA TYR A 168 -16.02 8.93 -4.14
C TYR A 168 -14.66 9.29 -4.72
N VAL A 169 -13.89 8.29 -5.19
CA VAL A 169 -12.59 8.51 -5.86
C VAL A 169 -12.74 9.46 -7.03
N HIS A 170 -13.74 9.23 -7.91
CA HIS A 170 -13.98 10.08 -9.06
C HIS A 170 -14.33 11.51 -8.63
N SER A 171 -15.25 11.67 -7.69
CA SER A 171 -15.67 12.98 -7.18
C SER A 171 -14.52 13.75 -6.53
N LEU A 172 -13.67 13.06 -5.74
CA LEU A 172 -12.52 13.67 -5.10
C LEU A 172 -11.49 14.16 -6.12
N VAL A 173 -11.24 13.38 -7.18
CA VAL A 173 -10.36 13.79 -8.28
C VAL A 173 -10.87 15.04 -8.98
N GLN A 174 -12.17 15.10 -9.29
CA GLN A 174 -12.80 16.28 -9.91
C GLN A 174 -12.75 17.50 -8.97
N TYR A 175 -13.11 17.31 -7.72
CA TYR A 175 -13.02 18.37 -6.71
C TYR A 175 -11.62 18.98 -6.64
N ASN A 176 -10.59 18.15 -6.52
CA ASN A 176 -9.20 18.62 -6.43
C ASN A 176 -8.77 19.36 -7.71
N LYS A 177 -9.23 18.91 -8.89
CA LYS A 177 -8.96 19.60 -10.16
C LYS A 177 -9.56 21.01 -10.18
N VAL A 178 -10.84 21.13 -9.83
CA VAL A 178 -11.55 22.42 -9.77
C VAL A 178 -10.93 23.33 -8.72
N LEU A 179 -10.57 22.79 -7.55
CA LEU A 179 -9.92 23.53 -6.48
C LEU A 179 -8.58 24.14 -6.93
N LEU A 180 -7.77 23.36 -7.66
CA LEU A 180 -6.50 23.84 -8.23
C LEU A 180 -6.72 24.95 -9.26
N GLN A 181 -7.73 24.82 -10.12
CA GLN A 181 -8.09 25.85 -11.10
C GLN A 181 -8.55 27.15 -10.41
N ARG A 182 -9.47 27.02 -9.45
CA ARG A 182 -9.91 28.18 -8.64
C ARG A 182 -8.74 28.89 -7.98
N ASN A 183 -7.84 28.15 -7.32
CA ASN A 183 -6.72 28.75 -6.60
C ASN A 183 -5.68 29.39 -7.53
N LYS A 184 -5.64 29.01 -8.82
CA LYS A 184 -4.82 29.69 -9.83
C LYS A 184 -5.45 31.02 -10.29
N LEU A 185 -6.79 31.07 -10.32
CA LEU A 185 -7.51 32.28 -10.73
C LEU A 185 -7.54 33.36 -9.63
N LEU A 186 -7.34 32.98 -8.37
CA LEU A 186 -7.34 33.87 -7.21
C LEU A 186 -5.96 34.40 -6.84
N LYS A 187 -4.91 34.01 -7.57
CA LYS A 187 -3.54 34.54 -7.45
C LYS A 187 -3.28 35.60 -8.49
#